data_7feb8402ebfae24016b10c5cbc4cb16b
#
_entry.id   7feb8402ebfae24016b10c5cbc4cb16b
#
_cell.length_a   1.000
_cell.length_b   1.000
_cell.length_c   1.000
_cell.angle_alpha   90.00
_cell.angle_beta   90.00
_cell.angle_gamma   90.00
#
_symmetry.space_group_name_H-M   'P 1'
#
loop_
_entity.id
_entity.type
_entity.pdbx_description
1 polymer ?
#
loop_
_entity_poly.entity_id
_entity_poly.type
_entity_poly.pdbx_seq_one_letter_code
_entity_poly.pdbx_strand_id
1 'polypeptide(L)' 'MTDEAVKIIVPGSEWREEVLSELKRLTEDLVRLRRFLVSEDFYKLSEQQCNLLRNQSTAMSQYADILTKRLQSN' A
#
# COMPACT_ATOMS: atom_id res chain seq x y z
N MET A 1 -2.47 -11.91 -18.62
CA MET A 1 -1.12 -12.36 -18.49
C MET A 1 -0.65 -12.25 -17.07
N THR A 2 0.14 -13.16 -16.68
CA THR A 2 0.48 -13.26 -15.28
C THR A 2 1.97 -13.11 -15.04
N ASP A 3 2.67 -12.57 -16.03
CA ASP A 3 4.12 -12.44 -15.92
C ASP A 3 4.54 -11.58 -14.76
N GLU A 4 3.73 -10.58 -14.42
CA GLU A 4 4.08 -9.70 -13.33
C GLU A 4 4.08 -10.42 -12.00
N ALA A 5 3.11 -11.29 -11.79
CA ALA A 5 3.07 -12.06 -10.56
C ALA A 5 4.27 -13.00 -10.47
N VAL A 6 4.66 -13.57 -11.60
CA VAL A 6 5.83 -14.44 -11.62
C VAL A 6 7.09 -13.66 -11.29
N LYS A 7 7.21 -12.44 -11.83
CA LYS A 7 8.37 -11.62 -11.54
C LYS A 7 8.52 -11.31 -10.06
N ILE A 8 7.41 -11.07 -9.39
CA ILE A 8 7.46 -10.70 -7.99
C ILE A 8 8.05 -11.81 -7.14
N ILE A 9 7.86 -13.06 -7.51
CA ILE A 9 8.32 -14.17 -6.70
C ILE A 9 9.60 -14.78 -7.21
N VAL A 10 10.10 -14.36 -8.37
CA VAL A 10 11.35 -14.89 -8.91
C VAL A 10 12.51 -14.21 -8.21
N PRO A 11 13.48 -14.98 -7.68
CA PRO A 11 14.64 -14.37 -7.03
C PRO A 11 15.53 -13.67 -8.05
N GLY A 12 16.17 -12.61 -7.60
CA GLY A 12 17.03 -11.81 -8.47
C GLY A 12 16.94 -10.36 -8.08
N SER A 13 17.81 -9.54 -8.63
CA SER A 13 17.85 -8.13 -8.29
C SER A 13 16.63 -7.37 -8.82
N GLU A 14 15.99 -7.89 -9.87
CA GLU A 14 14.88 -7.20 -10.48
C GLU A 14 13.68 -7.09 -9.55
N TRP A 15 13.47 -8.09 -8.71
CA TRP A 15 12.32 -8.04 -7.81
C TRP A 15 12.44 -6.91 -6.81
N ARG A 16 13.67 -6.54 -6.46
CA ARG A 16 13.85 -5.44 -5.51
C ARG A 16 13.38 -4.13 -6.10
N GLU A 17 13.66 -3.89 -7.36
CA GLU A 17 13.22 -2.65 -8.00
C GLU A 17 11.72 -2.59 -8.11
N GLU A 18 11.07 -3.73 -8.37
CA GLU A 18 9.64 -3.75 -8.44
C GLU A 18 9.01 -3.51 -7.08
N VAL A 19 9.58 -4.09 -6.05
CA VAL A 19 9.08 -3.87 -4.69
C VAL A 19 9.26 -2.41 -4.29
N LEU A 20 10.40 -1.81 -4.61
CA LEU A 20 10.62 -0.40 -4.33
C LEU A 20 9.59 0.49 -5.02
N SER A 21 9.31 0.18 -6.28
CA SER A 21 8.35 0.95 -7.06
C SER A 21 6.96 0.82 -6.46
N GLU A 22 6.59 -0.39 -6.09
CA GLU A 22 5.28 -0.62 -5.49
C GLU A 22 5.18 0.06 -4.13
N LEU A 23 6.24 -0.03 -3.33
CA LEU A 23 6.25 0.60 -2.02
C LEU A 23 6.11 2.11 -2.13
N LYS A 24 6.79 2.71 -3.11
CA LYS A 24 6.70 4.15 -3.31
C LYS A 24 5.27 4.55 -3.65
N ARG A 25 4.64 3.84 -4.58
CA ARG A 25 3.27 4.16 -4.97
C ARG A 25 2.32 3.97 -3.80
N LEU A 26 2.49 2.87 -3.07
CA LEU A 26 1.65 2.58 -1.93
C LEU A 26 1.78 3.65 -0.85
N THR A 27 3.00 4.10 -0.60
CA THR A 27 3.24 5.14 0.40
C THR A 27 2.58 6.45 -0.01
N GLU A 28 2.67 6.81 -1.28
CA GLU A 28 2.04 8.02 -1.77
C GLU A 28 0.52 7.95 -1.64
N ASP A 29 -0.03 6.79 -1.98
CA ASP A 29 -1.47 6.60 -1.85
C ASP A 29 -1.90 6.67 -0.39
N LEU A 30 -1.10 6.09 0.50
CA LEU A 30 -1.40 6.09 1.92
C LEU A 30 -1.38 7.50 2.49
N VAL A 31 -0.41 8.32 2.07
CA VAL A 31 -0.35 9.71 2.50
C VAL A 31 -1.62 10.45 2.07
N ARG A 32 -2.05 10.25 0.83
CA ARG A 32 -3.26 10.89 0.34
C ARG A 32 -4.49 10.42 1.13
N LEU A 33 -4.57 9.13 1.39
CA LEU A 33 -5.69 8.61 2.16
C LEU A 33 -5.72 9.19 3.56
N ARG A 34 -4.56 9.25 4.22
CA ARG A 34 -4.51 9.78 5.57
C ARG A 34 -4.91 11.24 5.63
N ARG A 35 -4.55 12.02 4.60
CA ARG A 35 -4.99 13.41 4.54
C ARG A 35 -6.51 13.49 4.42
N PHE A 36 -7.09 12.61 3.63
CA PHE A 36 -8.53 12.60 3.49
C PHE A 36 -9.23 12.22 4.79
N LEU A 37 -8.64 11.28 5.54
CA LEU A 37 -9.25 10.82 6.79
C LEU A 37 -9.38 11.92 7.84
N VAL A 38 -8.59 12.98 7.74
CA VAL A 38 -8.66 14.09 8.68
C VAL A 38 -9.33 15.31 8.05
N SER A 39 -9.89 15.18 6.86
CA SER A 39 -10.55 16.29 6.19
C SER A 39 -12.01 16.37 6.57
N GLU A 40 -12.61 17.53 6.31
CA GLU A 40 -14.04 17.69 6.57
C GLU A 40 -14.87 16.80 5.67
N ASP A 41 -14.40 16.56 4.45
CA ASP A 41 -15.16 15.75 3.51
C ASP A 41 -15.29 14.31 3.99
N PHE A 42 -14.33 13.82 4.78
CA PHE A 42 -14.43 12.48 5.30
C PHE A 42 -15.70 12.29 6.13
N TYR A 43 -16.04 13.28 6.93
CA TYR A 43 -17.19 13.18 7.83
C TYR A 43 -18.51 13.34 7.11
N LYS A 44 -18.49 13.66 5.82
CA LYS A 44 -19.71 13.70 5.04
C LYS A 44 -20.10 12.34 4.50
N LEU A 45 -19.22 11.36 4.63
CA LEU A 45 -19.47 10.02 4.16
C LEU A 45 -20.32 9.25 5.16
N SER A 46 -20.93 8.17 4.66
CA SER A 46 -21.67 7.29 5.56
C SER A 46 -20.74 6.67 6.58
N GLU A 47 -21.29 6.22 7.68
CA GLU A 47 -20.51 5.56 8.71
C GLU A 47 -19.81 4.34 8.16
N GLN A 48 -20.50 3.59 7.29
CA GLN A 48 -19.89 2.41 6.69
C GLN A 48 -18.67 2.77 5.85
N GLN A 49 -18.78 3.82 5.05
CA GLN A 49 -17.63 4.25 4.23
C GLN A 49 -16.48 4.74 5.10
N CYS A 50 -16.79 5.45 6.17
CA CYS A 50 -15.74 5.91 7.08
C CYS A 50 -14.99 4.73 7.67
N ASN A 51 -15.71 3.71 8.11
CA ASN A 51 -15.08 2.54 8.70
C ASN A 51 -14.24 1.77 7.67
N LEU A 52 -14.75 1.65 6.45
CA LEU A 52 -14.02 0.95 5.41
C LEU A 52 -12.73 1.68 5.04
N LEU A 53 -12.78 3.00 4.98
CA LEU A 53 -11.58 3.78 4.65
C LEU A 53 -10.55 3.72 5.76
N ARG A 54 -10.98 3.72 7.02
CA ARG A 54 -10.05 3.52 8.12
C ARG A 54 -9.39 2.16 8.05
N ASN A 55 -10.18 1.13 7.75
CA ASN A 55 -9.63 -0.21 7.60
C ASN A 55 -8.68 -0.30 6.41
N GLN A 56 -9.02 0.41 5.32
CA GLN A 56 -8.14 0.44 4.17
C GLN A 56 -6.80 1.06 4.52
N SER A 57 -6.79 2.13 5.28
CA SER A 57 -5.56 2.77 5.72
C SER A 57 -4.71 1.79 6.53
N THR A 58 -5.33 1.05 7.42
CA THR A 58 -4.62 0.06 8.23
C THR A 58 -4.04 -1.04 7.35
N ALA A 59 -4.82 -1.55 6.40
CA ALA A 59 -4.34 -2.61 5.53
C ALA A 59 -3.19 -2.14 4.66
N MET A 60 -3.27 -0.92 4.14
CA MET A 60 -2.21 -0.37 3.32
C MET A 60 -0.93 -0.18 4.13
N SER A 61 -1.07 0.24 5.37
CA SER A 61 0.08 0.40 6.25
C SER A 61 0.76 -0.94 6.52
N GLN A 62 -0.03 -1.97 6.76
CA GLN A 62 0.51 -3.32 6.97
C GLN A 62 1.19 -3.83 5.72
N TYR A 63 0.62 -3.57 4.56
CA TYR A 63 1.21 -4.00 3.31
C TYR A 63 2.54 -3.29 3.07
N ALA A 64 2.59 -1.98 3.35
CA ALA A 64 3.84 -1.24 3.21
C ALA A 64 4.92 -1.82 4.13
N ASP A 65 4.53 -2.22 5.34
CA ASP A 65 5.48 -2.83 6.27
C ASP A 65 6.02 -4.15 5.73
N ILE A 66 5.17 -4.94 5.12
CA ILE A 66 5.59 -6.20 4.52
C ILE A 66 6.58 -5.96 3.39
N LEU A 67 6.29 -4.98 2.52
CA LEU A 67 7.20 -4.68 1.42
C LEU A 67 8.54 -4.21 1.94
N THR A 68 8.53 -3.39 2.99
CA THR A 68 9.76 -2.92 3.59
C THR A 68 10.58 -4.10 4.12
N LYS A 69 9.91 -5.03 4.79
CA LYS A 69 10.62 -6.20 5.34
C LYS A 69 11.17 -7.09 4.23
N ARG A 70 10.45 -7.19 3.11
CA ARG A 70 10.97 -7.95 1.99
C ARG A 70 12.25 -7.35 1.45
N LEU A 71 12.33 -6.02 1.42
CA LEU A 71 13.55 -5.36 0.95
C LEU A 71 14.71 -5.53 1.91
N GLN A 72 14.43 -5.72 3.18
CA GLN A 72 15.49 -5.89 4.19
C GLN A 72 15.99 -7.32 4.27
N SER A 73 15.24 -8.27 3.73
CA SER A 73 15.63 -9.67 3.80
C SER A 73 16.23 -10.11 2.47
N ASN A 74 16.89 -11.25 2.50
CA ASN A 74 17.52 -11.79 1.29
C ASN A 74 16.56 -12.77 0.59
#